data_8efc9383afc87d7c7a4e3cd7d67e064e
#
_entry.id   8efc9383afc87d7c7a4e3cd7d67e064e
#
_cell.length_a   1.000
_cell.length_b   1.000
_cell.length_c   1.000
_cell.angle_alpha   90.00
_cell.angle_beta   90.00
_cell.angle_gamma   90.00
#
_symmetry.space_group_name_H-M   'P 1'
#
loop_
_entity.id
_entity.type
_entity.pdbx_description
1 polymer ?
#
loop_
_entity_poly.entity_id
_entity_poly.type
_entity_poly.pdbx_seq_one_letter_code
_entity_poly.pdbx_strand_id
1 'polypeptide(L)'
;MGSYERVLSPKKSFSIYGGYCEFPMPSIIADNDNLKFINNKQKSGFAIGADYRFYLAKENKYAAPHGVYLAPFISYYSFTNTRDILYDTGGVAQQPVLEGKFGASFFNVGACLGYQFLIKERFAIDLVMFGPSFTAYKFKASLVGNIDPSDLTQAQIDIINALKERFPLLNDVSKSEGVSTSGISNFGAIGFSYSISIGYRF
;
A
#
# COMPACT_ATOMS: atom_id res chain seq x y z
N MET A 1 -13.08 -3.68 -1.82
CA MET A 1 -12.98 -2.69 -2.91
C MET A 1 -14.16 -2.88 -3.85
N GLY A 2 -14.75 -1.80 -4.36
CA GLY A 2 -15.80 -1.80 -5.37
C GLY A 2 -15.25 -1.29 -6.71
N SER A 3 -15.86 -1.74 -7.81
CA SER A 3 -15.52 -1.27 -9.15
C SER A 3 -16.77 -1.02 -9.97
N TYR A 4 -16.68 -0.09 -10.90
CA TYR A 4 -17.71 0.18 -11.90
C TYR A 4 -17.08 0.20 -13.28
N GLU A 5 -17.64 -0.59 -14.20
CA GLU A 5 -17.20 -0.63 -15.58
C GLU A 5 -18.33 -0.15 -16.52
N ARG A 6 -17.98 0.76 -17.42
CA ARG A 6 -18.87 1.23 -18.48
C ARG A 6 -18.35 0.80 -19.85
N VAL A 7 -19.16 0.05 -20.57
CA VAL A 7 -18.89 -0.31 -21.98
C VAL A 7 -19.16 0.91 -22.85
N LEU A 8 -18.13 1.34 -23.59
CA LEU A 8 -18.17 2.51 -24.47
C LEU A 8 -18.46 2.11 -25.93
N SER A 9 -18.00 0.92 -26.32
CA SER A 9 -18.20 0.36 -27.65
C SER A 9 -18.03 -1.16 -27.61
N PRO A 10 -18.35 -1.90 -28.68
CA PRO A 10 -18.13 -3.34 -28.74
C PRO A 10 -16.70 -3.83 -28.48
N LYS A 11 -15.73 -2.90 -28.47
CA LYS A 11 -14.30 -3.22 -28.29
C LYS A 11 -13.63 -2.42 -27.15
N LYS A 12 -14.38 -1.58 -26.45
CA LYS A 12 -13.79 -0.67 -25.46
C LYS A 12 -14.68 -0.53 -24.25
N SER A 13 -14.05 -0.50 -23.08
CA SER A 13 -14.70 -0.09 -21.83
C SER A 13 -13.76 0.77 -20.98
N PHE A 14 -14.33 1.42 -20.00
CA PHE A 14 -13.63 2.19 -18.99
C PHE A 14 -14.07 1.68 -17.64
N SER A 15 -13.11 1.45 -16.74
CA SER A 15 -13.35 1.00 -15.38
C SER A 15 -12.76 1.96 -14.37
N ILE A 16 -13.47 2.18 -13.28
CA ILE A 16 -12.98 2.85 -12.08
C ILE A 16 -13.17 1.93 -10.90
N TYR A 17 -12.25 1.96 -9.96
CA TYR A 17 -12.33 1.16 -8.75
C TYR A 17 -11.79 1.93 -7.55
N GLY A 18 -12.27 1.57 -6.38
CA GLY A 18 -11.82 2.17 -5.15
C GLY A 18 -12.41 1.50 -3.93
N GLY A 19 -11.91 1.88 -2.77
CA GLY A 19 -12.41 1.40 -1.51
C GLY A 19 -11.35 1.29 -0.44
N TYR A 20 -11.81 0.84 0.71
CA TYR A 20 -10.95 0.55 1.84
C TYR A 20 -10.11 -0.71 1.58
N CYS A 21 -8.84 -0.63 1.92
CA CYS A 21 -7.93 -1.77 1.87
C CYS A 21 -6.97 -1.72 3.06
N GLU A 22 -6.59 -2.88 3.53
CA GLU A 22 -5.58 -3.01 4.54
C GLU A 22 -4.29 -3.51 3.88
N PHE A 23 -3.19 -2.81 4.15
CA PHE A 23 -1.88 -3.32 3.79
C PHE A 23 -1.47 -4.34 4.84
N PRO A 24 -1.27 -5.62 4.48
CA PRO A 24 -0.59 -6.55 5.37
C PRO A 24 0.82 -6.02 5.55
N MET A 25 1.06 -5.25 6.62
CA MET A 25 2.43 -4.95 7.01
C MET A 25 3.11 -6.30 7.20
N PRO A 26 4.09 -6.65 6.35
CA PRO A 26 4.83 -7.87 6.60
C PRO A 26 5.40 -7.77 8.01
N SER A 27 5.43 -8.90 8.71
CA SER A 27 6.15 -9.07 9.97
C SER A 27 7.67 -8.82 9.84
N ILE A 28 8.09 -8.17 8.76
CA ILE A 28 9.43 -7.64 8.51
C ILE A 28 9.83 -6.59 9.56
N ILE A 29 8.86 -5.96 10.20
CA ILE A 29 9.06 -5.31 11.50
C ILE A 29 8.96 -6.43 12.55
N ALA A 30 9.74 -7.50 12.36
CA ALA A 30 9.83 -8.56 13.33
C ALA A 30 10.42 -7.99 14.61
N ASP A 31 9.84 -8.37 15.72
CA ASP A 31 10.39 -8.14 17.03
C ASP A 31 11.88 -8.49 17.02
N ASN A 32 12.70 -7.57 17.43
CA ASN A 32 14.09 -7.84 17.78
C ASN A 32 14.11 -8.12 19.28
N ASP A 33 15.16 -8.78 19.78
CA ASP A 33 15.25 -9.14 21.19
C ASP A 33 14.97 -7.96 22.16
N ASN A 34 15.18 -6.73 21.69
CA ASN A 34 15.02 -5.51 22.51
C ASN A 34 13.88 -4.57 22.03
N LEU A 35 13.30 -4.76 20.85
CA LEU A 35 12.23 -3.91 20.29
C LEU A 35 10.99 -4.74 20.00
N LYS A 36 9.91 -4.46 20.71
CA LYS A 36 8.60 -5.08 20.49
C LYS A 36 7.59 -4.06 20.00
N PHE A 37 6.94 -4.37 18.88
CA PHE A 37 5.83 -3.58 18.35
C PHE A 37 4.52 -4.16 18.87
N ILE A 38 3.88 -3.42 19.78
CA ILE A 38 2.62 -3.82 20.37
C ILE A 38 1.48 -2.90 19.97
N ASN A 39 0.25 -3.30 20.28
CA ASN A 39 -0.96 -2.51 20.12
C ASN A 39 -1.11 -1.83 18.76
N ASN A 40 -1.74 -2.52 17.83
CA ASN A 40 -2.18 -1.93 16.57
C ASN A 40 -3.31 -0.92 16.84
N LYS A 41 -2.97 0.34 17.16
CA LYS A 41 -3.94 1.37 17.53
C LYS A 41 -4.82 1.77 16.36
N GLN A 42 -4.22 1.91 15.20
CA GLN A 42 -4.94 2.34 14.00
C GLN A 42 -4.32 1.70 12.77
N LYS A 43 -5.17 1.08 11.97
CA LYS A 43 -4.79 0.51 10.68
C LYS A 43 -5.83 0.95 9.67
N SER A 44 -5.43 1.77 8.73
CA SER A 44 -6.32 2.28 7.70
C SER A 44 -5.62 2.40 6.37
N GLY A 45 -6.37 2.21 5.31
CA GLY A 45 -5.87 2.42 3.97
C GLY A 45 -7.01 2.53 2.97
N PHE A 46 -6.73 3.18 1.87
CA PHE A 46 -7.65 3.27 0.75
C PHE A 46 -6.89 3.08 -0.56
N ALA A 47 -7.62 2.64 -1.56
CA ALA A 47 -7.17 2.53 -2.93
C ALA A 47 -8.17 3.18 -3.87
N ILE A 48 -7.66 3.77 -4.94
CA ILE A 48 -8.43 4.27 -6.07
C ILE A 48 -7.64 4.04 -7.34
N GLY A 49 -8.34 3.72 -8.43
CA GLY A 49 -7.70 3.55 -9.72
C GLY A 49 -8.70 3.55 -10.87
N ALA A 50 -8.15 3.57 -12.07
CA ALA A 50 -8.92 3.52 -13.31
C ALA A 50 -8.13 2.79 -14.39
N ASP A 51 -8.85 2.16 -15.29
CA ASP A 51 -8.30 1.53 -16.49
C ASP A 51 -9.17 1.78 -17.71
N TYR A 52 -8.55 1.76 -18.89
CA TYR A 52 -9.23 1.86 -20.17
C TYR A 52 -8.94 0.61 -20.97
N ARG A 53 -9.95 -0.20 -21.24
CA ARG A 53 -9.84 -1.54 -21.82
C ARG A 53 -10.06 -1.56 -23.32
N PHE A 54 -9.14 -2.20 -24.01
CA PHE A 54 -9.21 -2.49 -25.43
C PHE A 54 -9.38 -4.00 -25.61
N TYR A 55 -10.59 -4.45 -25.93
CA TYR A 55 -10.88 -5.87 -26.19
C TYR A 55 -10.36 -6.28 -27.56
N LEU A 56 -9.58 -7.37 -27.59
CA LEU A 56 -8.89 -7.84 -28.79
C LEU A 56 -9.88 -8.54 -29.73
N ALA A 57 -10.32 -7.85 -30.78
CA ALA A 57 -11.43 -8.27 -31.64
C ALA A 57 -11.17 -9.53 -32.47
N LYS A 58 -9.91 -9.87 -32.74
CA LYS A 58 -9.54 -11.08 -33.49
C LYS A 58 -9.57 -12.34 -32.63
N GLU A 59 -9.22 -12.18 -31.36
CA GLU A 59 -9.09 -13.25 -30.37
C GLU A 59 -10.42 -13.49 -29.63
N ASN A 60 -11.33 -12.51 -29.63
CA ASN A 60 -12.58 -12.57 -28.90
C ASN A 60 -13.73 -12.91 -29.79
N LYS A 61 -14.47 -13.98 -29.44
CA LYS A 61 -15.73 -14.38 -30.11
C LYS A 61 -16.88 -13.41 -29.78
N TYR A 62 -16.83 -12.73 -28.67
CA TYR A 62 -17.89 -11.88 -28.11
C TYR A 62 -17.46 -10.42 -28.03
N ALA A 63 -18.44 -9.52 -28.02
CA ALA A 63 -18.21 -8.11 -27.81
C ALA A 63 -17.90 -7.80 -26.33
N ALA A 64 -17.32 -6.62 -26.07
CA ALA A 64 -17.09 -6.13 -24.72
C ALA A 64 -18.38 -6.20 -23.84
N PRO A 65 -18.26 -6.52 -22.58
CA PRO A 65 -17.08 -6.73 -21.76
C PRO A 65 -16.67 -8.21 -21.64
N HIS A 66 -16.52 -8.92 -22.72
CA HIS A 66 -16.16 -10.34 -22.70
C HIS A 66 -14.90 -10.61 -23.54
N GLY A 67 -13.94 -11.33 -22.95
CA GLY A 67 -12.75 -11.82 -23.64
C GLY A 67 -11.45 -11.16 -23.17
N VAL A 68 -10.40 -11.38 -23.96
CA VAL A 68 -9.06 -10.83 -23.72
C VAL A 68 -9.06 -9.33 -23.97
N TYR A 69 -8.42 -8.59 -23.09
CA TYR A 69 -8.22 -7.15 -23.23
C TYR A 69 -6.81 -6.71 -22.84
N LEU A 70 -6.38 -5.59 -23.40
CA LEU A 70 -5.24 -4.79 -22.97
C LEU A 70 -5.78 -3.51 -22.37
N ALA A 71 -5.22 -3.10 -21.23
CA ALA A 71 -5.65 -1.86 -20.57
C ALA A 71 -4.49 -1.08 -19.97
N PRO A 72 -4.23 0.15 -20.42
CA PRO A 72 -3.49 1.11 -19.62
C PRO A 72 -4.27 1.40 -18.34
N PHE A 73 -3.56 1.53 -17.23
CA PHE A 73 -4.15 1.81 -15.93
C PHE A 73 -3.33 2.77 -15.09
N ILE A 74 -4.01 3.44 -14.18
CA ILE A 74 -3.43 4.22 -13.10
C ILE A 74 -4.05 3.79 -11.79
N SER A 75 -3.26 3.78 -10.72
CA SER A 75 -3.79 3.49 -9.38
C SER A 75 -3.01 4.22 -8.28
N TYR A 76 -3.69 4.53 -7.21
CA TYR A 76 -3.12 5.13 -6.02
C TYR A 76 -3.60 4.36 -4.79
N TYR A 77 -2.65 4.03 -3.93
CA TYR A 77 -2.87 3.39 -2.64
C TYR A 77 -2.28 4.25 -1.54
N SER A 78 -2.96 4.36 -0.43
CA SER A 78 -2.44 5.05 0.75
C SER A 78 -2.79 4.24 1.99
N PHE A 79 -1.80 4.00 2.82
CA PHE A 79 -1.90 3.21 4.04
C PHE A 79 -1.30 3.97 5.21
N THR A 80 -1.93 3.84 6.36
CA THR A 80 -1.41 4.37 7.62
C THR A 80 -1.54 3.30 8.69
N ASN A 81 -0.49 3.12 9.48
CA ASN A 81 -0.46 2.22 10.62
C ASN A 81 0.17 2.94 11.81
N THR A 82 -0.48 2.91 12.95
CA THR A 82 0.02 3.49 14.21
C THR A 82 0.17 2.36 15.23
N ARG A 83 1.36 2.24 15.81
CA ARG A 83 1.71 1.20 16.79
C ARG A 83 2.47 1.77 17.96
N ASP A 84 2.34 1.14 19.11
CA ASP A 84 3.21 1.39 20.25
C ASP A 84 4.51 0.58 20.12
N ILE A 85 5.61 1.23 20.41
CA ILE A 85 6.95 0.64 20.40
C ILE A 85 7.39 0.50 21.84
N LEU A 86 7.69 -0.70 22.27
CA LEU A 86 8.28 -1.02 23.56
C LEU A 86 9.75 -1.35 23.39
N TYR A 87 10.54 -0.90 24.35
CA TYR A 87 11.92 -1.32 24.50
C TYR A 87 12.07 -2.19 25.74
N ASP A 88 12.54 -3.41 25.57
CA ASP A 88 12.74 -4.37 26.65
C ASP A 88 14.13 -4.18 27.24
N THR A 89 14.20 -3.59 28.42
CA THR A 89 15.44 -3.39 29.18
C THR A 89 15.79 -4.54 30.11
N GLY A 90 15.03 -5.67 30.00
CA GLY A 90 15.36 -6.90 30.73
C GLY A 90 14.99 -6.96 32.21
N GLY A 91 14.13 -6.04 32.74
CA GLY A 91 13.86 -6.16 34.17
C GLY A 91 12.80 -5.33 34.84
N VAL A 92 12.06 -4.44 34.15
CA VAL A 92 11.00 -3.63 34.78
C VAL A 92 9.77 -3.56 33.89
N ALA A 93 8.59 -3.47 34.50
CA ALA A 93 7.29 -3.44 33.85
C ALA A 93 7.31 -2.58 32.57
N GLN A 94 7.04 -3.26 31.46
CA GLN A 94 7.05 -2.71 30.11
C GLN A 94 6.04 -1.57 29.99
N GLN A 95 6.51 -0.34 29.87
CA GLN A 95 5.67 0.80 29.51
C GLN A 95 5.91 1.17 28.03
N PRO A 96 4.87 1.57 27.29
CA PRO A 96 5.04 2.06 25.92
C PRO A 96 5.91 3.31 25.95
N VAL A 97 7.04 3.27 25.27
CA VAL A 97 8.06 4.32 25.30
C VAL A 97 7.84 5.33 24.18
N LEU A 98 7.33 4.87 23.03
CA LEU A 98 7.12 5.72 21.84
C LEU A 98 5.91 5.24 21.04
N GLU A 99 5.21 6.18 20.40
CA GLU A 99 4.21 5.86 19.38
C GLU A 99 4.84 6.01 17.99
N GLY A 100 4.85 4.92 17.24
CA GLY A 100 5.32 4.90 15.86
C GLY A 100 4.14 5.02 14.89
N LYS A 101 4.17 6.02 14.02
CA LYS A 101 3.21 6.20 12.93
C LYS A 101 3.90 5.98 11.59
N PHE A 102 3.42 4.99 10.84
CA PHE A 102 3.97 4.58 9.56
C PHE A 102 2.94 4.82 8.46
N GLY A 103 3.36 5.51 7.40
CA GLY A 103 2.56 5.73 6.21
C GLY A 103 3.26 5.19 4.97
N ALA A 104 2.49 4.58 4.07
CA ALA A 104 2.97 4.16 2.77
C ALA A 104 1.97 4.60 1.69
N SER A 105 2.48 5.19 0.62
CA SER A 105 1.65 5.53 -0.53
C SER A 105 2.32 5.05 -1.81
N PHE A 106 1.51 4.49 -2.73
CA PHE A 106 1.98 3.93 -3.99
C PHE A 106 1.16 4.53 -5.13
N PHE A 107 1.85 5.12 -6.09
CA PHE A 107 1.25 5.57 -7.33
C PHE A 107 1.78 4.71 -8.47
N ASN A 108 0.87 4.04 -9.19
CA ASN A 108 1.21 3.13 -10.26
C ASN A 108 0.66 3.63 -11.59
N VAL A 109 1.49 3.52 -12.62
CA VAL A 109 1.10 3.70 -14.02
C VAL A 109 1.59 2.50 -14.79
N GLY A 110 0.72 1.86 -15.56
CA GLY A 110 1.10 0.65 -16.27
C GLY A 110 0.11 0.26 -17.35
N ALA A 111 0.31 -0.94 -17.87
CA ALA A 111 -0.62 -1.59 -18.78
C ALA A 111 -0.79 -3.05 -18.36
N CYS A 112 -2.00 -3.56 -18.46
CA CYS A 112 -2.28 -4.94 -18.09
C CYS A 112 -2.91 -5.73 -19.24
N LEU A 113 -2.65 -7.03 -19.23
CA LEU A 113 -3.35 -8.03 -20.01
C LEU A 113 -4.33 -8.74 -19.08
N GLY A 114 -5.59 -8.74 -19.45
CA GLY A 114 -6.64 -9.39 -18.69
C GLY A 114 -7.59 -10.19 -19.55
N TYR A 115 -8.42 -10.98 -18.88
CA TYR A 115 -9.53 -11.70 -19.48
C TYR A 115 -10.78 -11.54 -18.63
N GLN A 116 -11.88 -11.15 -19.26
CA GLN A 116 -13.17 -11.04 -18.60
C GLN A 116 -14.13 -12.10 -19.11
N PHE A 117 -14.67 -12.88 -18.18
CA PHE A 117 -15.71 -13.85 -18.43
C PHE A 117 -17.08 -13.24 -18.12
N LEU A 118 -18.04 -13.48 -19.00
CA LEU A 118 -19.43 -13.14 -18.74
C LEU A 118 -20.25 -14.42 -18.65
N ILE A 119 -20.79 -14.72 -17.48
CA ILE A 119 -21.58 -15.93 -17.21
C ILE A 119 -23.05 -15.54 -17.19
N LYS A 120 -23.85 -16.21 -18.07
CA LYS A 120 -25.30 -15.97 -18.20
C LYS A 120 -25.65 -14.47 -18.37
N GLU A 121 -24.78 -13.73 -19.05
CA GLU A 121 -24.90 -12.28 -19.32
C GLU A 121 -25.03 -11.36 -18.11
N ARG A 122 -24.93 -11.90 -16.90
CA ARG A 122 -25.11 -11.16 -15.63
C ARG A 122 -23.90 -11.18 -14.71
N PHE A 123 -23.20 -12.29 -14.62
CA PHE A 123 -22.04 -12.39 -13.73
C PHE A 123 -20.75 -12.21 -14.52
N ALA A 124 -19.92 -11.29 -14.10
CA ALA A 124 -18.62 -11.06 -14.67
C ALA A 124 -17.52 -11.57 -13.72
N ILE A 125 -16.55 -12.29 -14.26
CA ILE A 125 -15.29 -12.61 -13.58
C ILE A 125 -14.19 -11.95 -14.39
N ASP A 126 -13.45 -11.07 -13.78
CA ASP A 126 -12.38 -10.32 -14.40
C ASP A 126 -11.03 -10.75 -13.82
N LEU A 127 -10.14 -11.19 -14.68
CA LEU A 127 -8.80 -11.66 -14.34
C LEU A 127 -7.77 -10.74 -14.97
N VAL A 128 -7.07 -9.94 -14.17
CA VAL A 128 -5.84 -9.29 -14.60
C VAL A 128 -4.71 -10.29 -14.38
N MET A 129 -4.15 -10.80 -15.48
CA MET A 129 -3.14 -11.86 -15.45
C MET A 129 -1.72 -11.32 -15.40
N PHE A 130 -1.46 -10.21 -16.10
CA PHE A 130 -0.14 -9.63 -16.23
C PHE A 130 -0.27 -8.11 -16.39
N GLY A 131 0.24 -7.37 -15.43
CA GLY A 131 0.15 -5.91 -15.40
C GLY A 131 1.47 -5.26 -14.98
N PRO A 132 2.47 -5.16 -15.89
CA PRO A 132 3.68 -4.42 -15.61
C PRO A 132 3.36 -2.95 -15.38
N SER A 133 4.01 -2.36 -14.39
CA SER A 133 3.81 -0.97 -14.00
C SER A 133 5.11 -0.33 -13.52
N PHE A 134 5.15 0.98 -13.65
CA PHE A 134 6.08 1.81 -12.91
C PHE A 134 5.36 2.31 -11.66
N THR A 135 5.98 2.10 -10.50
CA THR A 135 5.42 2.45 -9.21
C THR A 135 6.30 3.50 -8.54
N ALA A 136 5.72 4.63 -8.21
CA ALA A 136 6.34 5.63 -7.35
C ALA A 136 5.91 5.35 -5.90
N TYR A 137 6.89 5.12 -5.04
CA TYR A 137 6.70 4.82 -3.62
C TYR A 137 6.99 6.06 -2.80
N LYS A 138 6.15 6.29 -1.80
CA LYS A 138 6.38 7.31 -0.77
C LYS A 138 6.15 6.68 0.60
N PHE A 139 7.21 6.61 1.39
CA PHE A 139 7.14 6.15 2.76
C PHE A 139 7.28 7.32 3.72
N LYS A 140 6.51 7.28 4.79
CA LYS A 140 6.56 8.22 5.89
C LYS A 140 6.68 7.42 7.18
N ALA A 141 7.62 7.79 8.02
CA ALA A 141 7.73 7.28 9.38
C ALA A 141 7.81 8.47 10.32
N SER A 142 7.02 8.48 11.37
CA SER A 142 7.12 9.47 12.43
C SER A 142 7.05 8.76 13.77
N LEU A 143 7.91 9.18 14.68
CA LEU A 143 7.90 8.77 16.07
C LEU A 143 7.36 9.94 16.87
N VAL A 144 6.30 9.68 17.62
CA VAL A 144 5.67 10.67 18.47
C VAL A 144 5.86 10.21 19.92
N GLY A 145 6.60 11.00 20.70
CA GLY A 145 6.76 10.79 22.13
C GLY A 145 6.71 12.14 22.84
N ASN A 146 6.18 12.17 24.03
CA ASN A 146 6.17 13.39 24.85
C ASN A 146 7.50 13.50 25.58
N ILE A 147 8.58 13.73 24.81
CA ILE A 147 9.96 13.69 25.31
C ILE A 147 10.66 14.97 24.92
N ASP A 148 11.20 15.66 25.91
CA ASP A 148 12.08 16.79 25.68
C ASP A 148 13.41 16.26 25.08
N PRO A 149 13.95 16.87 24.01
CA PRO A 149 15.21 16.44 23.41
C PRO A 149 16.40 16.43 24.36
N SER A 150 16.33 17.21 25.43
CA SER A 150 17.33 17.26 26.49
C SER A 150 17.27 16.09 27.47
N ASP A 151 16.11 15.38 27.52
CA ASP A 151 15.85 14.31 28.48
C ASP A 151 15.72 12.92 27.80
N LEU A 152 16.27 12.76 26.58
CA LEU A 152 16.35 11.47 25.93
C LEU A 152 17.12 10.47 26.78
N THR A 153 16.41 9.47 27.31
CA THR A 153 17.08 8.37 27.99
C THR A 153 17.92 7.57 26.99
N GLN A 154 19.00 6.93 27.44
CA GLN A 154 19.85 6.09 26.59
C GLN A 154 19.02 5.06 25.79
N ALA A 155 17.98 4.49 26.42
CA ALA A 155 17.07 3.55 25.78
C ALA A 155 16.34 4.14 24.54
N GLN A 156 15.98 5.41 24.57
CA GLN A 156 15.32 6.09 23.46
C GLN A 156 16.27 6.35 22.30
N ILE A 157 17.52 6.71 22.62
CA ILE A 157 18.59 6.87 21.63
C ILE A 157 18.86 5.52 20.95
N ASP A 158 18.90 4.45 21.71
CA ASP A 158 19.12 3.10 21.20
C ASP A 158 17.97 2.64 20.28
N ILE A 159 16.71 2.96 20.63
CA ILE A 159 15.55 2.72 19.76
C ILE A 159 15.68 3.47 18.44
N ILE A 160 16.03 4.75 18.48
CA ILE A 160 16.18 5.57 17.28
C ILE A 160 17.32 5.02 16.40
N ASN A 161 18.42 4.62 16.99
CA ASN A 161 19.56 4.05 16.27
C ASN A 161 19.21 2.69 15.66
N ALA A 162 18.55 1.80 16.41
CA ALA A 162 18.11 0.51 15.91
C ALA A 162 17.07 0.65 14.77
N LEU A 163 16.18 1.64 14.85
CA LEU A 163 15.24 1.94 13.77
C LEU A 163 15.94 2.51 12.53
N LYS A 164 16.95 3.36 12.69
CA LYS A 164 17.77 3.89 11.58
C LYS A 164 18.57 2.80 10.90
N GLU A 165 19.13 1.88 11.66
CA GLU A 165 19.90 0.76 11.14
C GLU A 165 19.00 -0.19 10.32
N ARG A 166 17.79 -0.43 10.81
CA ARG A 166 16.82 -1.33 10.15
C ARG A 166 16.07 -0.69 9.00
N PHE A 167 15.87 0.61 9.06
CA PHE A 167 15.24 1.43 8.02
C PHE A 167 16.21 2.52 7.58
N PRO A 168 17.14 2.22 6.65
CA PRO A 168 18.09 3.20 6.13
C PRO A 168 17.43 4.49 5.61
N LEU A 169 16.15 4.40 5.25
CA LEU A 169 15.31 5.53 4.84
C LEU A 169 15.12 6.58 5.95
N LEU A 170 15.31 6.20 7.21
CA LEU A 170 15.25 7.13 8.35
C LEU A 170 16.56 7.89 8.55
N ASN A 171 17.64 7.54 7.87
CA ASN A 171 18.92 8.24 7.96
C ASN A 171 18.90 9.62 7.30
N ASP A 172 18.04 9.82 6.29
CA ASP A 172 17.89 11.10 5.58
C ASP A 172 17.00 12.12 6.35
N VAL A 173 16.62 11.77 7.56
CA VAL A 173 15.82 12.66 8.41
C VAL A 173 16.69 13.76 8.94
N SER A 174 16.61 14.94 8.30
CA SER A 174 17.23 16.17 8.77
C SER A 174 16.80 16.48 10.21
N LYS A 175 17.78 16.83 11.03
CA LYS A 175 17.62 17.34 12.39
C LYS A 175 16.70 18.55 12.38
N SER A 176 15.41 18.39 12.62
CA SER A 176 14.52 19.49 12.96
C SER A 176 14.13 19.42 14.43
N GLU A 177 14.21 20.54 15.06
CA GLU A 177 13.96 20.78 16.49
C GLU A 177 12.61 20.22 16.94
N GLY A 178 12.64 19.36 17.97
CA GLY A 178 11.48 18.72 18.58
C GLY A 178 11.36 17.24 18.23
N VAL A 179 10.95 16.42 19.21
CA VAL A 179 10.83 14.96 19.09
C VAL A 179 9.64 14.54 18.21
N SER A 180 9.62 15.00 16.99
CA SER A 180 8.86 14.40 15.91
C SER A 180 9.81 14.17 14.74
N THR A 181 10.49 13.03 14.78
CA THR A 181 11.35 12.62 13.69
C THR A 181 10.47 12.06 12.58
N SER A 182 10.27 12.79 11.50
CA SER A 182 9.55 12.31 10.33
C SER A 182 10.50 12.22 9.13
N GLY A 183 10.62 11.03 8.57
CA GLY A 183 11.34 10.77 7.33
C GLY A 183 10.39 10.53 6.17
N ILE A 184 10.71 11.10 5.01
CA ILE A 184 10.00 10.83 3.76
C ILE A 184 11.03 10.30 2.77
N SER A 185 10.81 9.11 2.25
CA SER A 185 11.58 8.57 1.15
C SER A 185 10.70 8.35 -0.07
N ASN A 186 11.18 8.82 -1.21
CA ASN A 186 10.54 8.64 -2.50
C ASN A 186 11.48 7.86 -3.42
N PHE A 187 10.99 6.78 -4.01
CA PHE A 187 11.73 6.05 -5.03
C PHE A 187 10.76 5.43 -6.04
N GLY A 188 11.28 5.10 -7.22
CA GLY A 188 10.53 4.43 -8.26
C GLY A 188 11.05 3.02 -8.51
N ALA A 189 10.15 2.09 -8.81
CA ALA A 189 10.50 0.73 -9.16
C ALA A 189 9.52 0.16 -10.19
N ILE A 190 9.96 -0.90 -10.87
CA ILE A 190 9.08 -1.70 -11.71
C ILE A 190 8.24 -2.59 -10.79
N GLY A 191 6.92 -2.57 -10.98
CA GLY A 191 5.96 -3.38 -10.27
C GLY A 191 5.15 -4.28 -11.20
N PHE A 192 4.43 -5.21 -10.59
CA PHE A 192 3.47 -6.08 -11.27
C PHE A 192 2.13 -6.04 -10.56
N SER A 193 1.07 -6.02 -11.35
CA SER A 193 -0.30 -6.08 -10.87
C SER A 193 -0.97 -7.36 -11.37
N TYR A 194 -1.68 -8.03 -10.48
CA TYR A 194 -2.61 -9.13 -10.81
C TYR A 194 -3.82 -8.99 -9.91
N SER A 195 -4.99 -9.34 -10.42
CA SER A 195 -6.22 -9.30 -9.63
C SER A 195 -7.28 -10.24 -10.17
N ILE A 196 -8.17 -10.64 -9.27
CA ILE A 196 -9.39 -11.37 -9.59
C ILE A 196 -10.55 -10.57 -9.02
N SER A 197 -11.51 -10.23 -9.88
CA SER A 197 -12.70 -9.49 -9.48
C SER A 197 -13.96 -10.23 -9.92
N ILE A 198 -15.01 -10.14 -9.11
CA ILE A 198 -16.34 -10.68 -9.43
C ILE A 198 -17.30 -9.50 -9.48
N GLY A 199 -18.08 -9.42 -10.53
CA GLY A 199 -19.02 -8.34 -10.77
C GLY A 199 -20.41 -8.82 -11.18
N TYR A 200 -21.34 -7.89 -11.17
CA TYR A 200 -22.70 -8.09 -11.67
C TYR A 200 -23.00 -7.03 -12.73
N ARG A 201 -23.54 -7.50 -13.87
CA ARG A 201 -24.00 -6.65 -14.96
C ARG A 201 -25.51 -6.42 -14.85
N PHE A 202 -25.90 -5.16 -14.82
CA PHE A 202 -27.30 -4.71 -14.86
C PHE A 202 -27.63 -4.01 -16.17
#